data_225ed372a3f69531255c3db31ec33012
#
_entry.id   225ed372a3f69531255c3db31ec33012
#
_cell.length_a   1.000
_cell.length_b   1.000
_cell.length_c   1.000
_cell.angle_alpha   90.00
_cell.angle_beta   90.00
_cell.angle_gamma   90.00
#
_symmetry.space_group_name_H-M   'P 1'
#
loop_
_entity.id
_entity.type
_entity.pdbx_description
1 polymer ?
#
loop_
_entity_poly.entity_id
_entity_poly.type
_entity_poly.pdbx_seq_one_letter_code
_entity_poly.pdbx_strand_id
1 'polypeptide(L)'
;ELLGLFRLLRLYHVRKAWGFVERDPHVSVTRISFIKYSAILLLAGHWSGCLLWYLAKAEEFDETTWVYAVDPELRLQSIFRQYNTALYWALVTLTTVGYGDISPRNPTERSFTMVIMLMNMCISAYVIGTMTTLITKGDQKLSRFRDNMANLIRFMRRHEVPLHIQQHAMAHVHLSFRKAK
;
A
#
# COMPACT_ATOMS: atom_id res chain seq x y z
N GLU A 1 21.64 11.06 -19.07
CA GLU A 1 20.83 10.85 -17.84
C GLU A 1 19.37 10.47 -18.13
N LEU A 2 18.77 10.85 -19.27
CA LEU A 2 17.42 10.44 -19.71
C LEU A 2 17.29 8.91 -19.95
N LEU A 3 18.37 8.22 -20.28
CA LEU A 3 18.39 6.75 -20.43
C LEU A 3 18.07 6.00 -19.11
N GLY A 4 18.22 6.64 -17.97
CA GLY A 4 17.80 6.07 -16.67
C GLY A 4 16.29 5.93 -16.54
N LEU A 5 15.51 6.80 -17.17
CA LEU A 5 14.04 6.75 -17.17
C LEU A 5 13.50 5.52 -17.91
N PHE A 6 14.19 5.02 -18.94
CA PHE A 6 13.81 3.78 -19.62
C PHE A 6 13.88 2.54 -18.73
N ARG A 7 14.64 2.59 -17.61
CA ARG A 7 14.62 1.51 -16.61
C ARG A 7 13.27 1.40 -15.89
N LEU A 8 12.49 2.48 -15.86
CA LEU A 8 11.13 2.48 -15.31
C LEU A 8 10.16 1.62 -16.13
N LEU A 9 10.42 1.42 -17.43
CA LEU A 9 9.65 0.49 -18.26
C LEU A 9 9.74 -0.97 -17.77
N ARG A 10 10.77 -1.31 -16.99
CA ARG A 10 10.87 -2.62 -16.35
C ARG A 10 9.78 -2.84 -15.28
N LEU A 11 9.19 -1.80 -14.74
CA LEU A 11 8.04 -1.90 -13.83
C LEU A 11 6.82 -2.55 -14.50
N TYR A 12 6.69 -2.45 -15.82
CA TYR A 12 5.66 -3.18 -16.56
C TYR A 12 5.81 -4.71 -16.41
N HIS A 13 7.04 -5.21 -16.34
CA HIS A 13 7.32 -6.64 -16.14
C HIS A 13 6.96 -7.09 -14.72
N VAL A 14 7.10 -6.21 -13.73
CA VAL A 14 6.66 -6.48 -12.34
C VAL A 14 5.15 -6.69 -12.28
N ARG A 15 4.37 -5.89 -13.03
CA ARG A 15 2.92 -6.04 -13.12
C ARG A 15 2.52 -7.42 -13.70
N LYS A 16 3.26 -7.90 -14.70
CA LYS A 16 3.03 -9.23 -15.31
C LYS A 16 3.38 -10.37 -14.37
N ALA A 17 4.53 -10.28 -13.69
CA ALA A 17 4.96 -11.26 -12.68
C ALA A 17 3.97 -11.31 -11.49
N TRP A 18 3.42 -10.14 -11.10
CA TRP A 18 2.44 -10.04 -10.03
C TRP A 18 1.14 -10.76 -10.35
N GLY A 19 0.64 -10.60 -11.59
CA GLY A 19 -0.54 -11.32 -12.06
C GLY A 19 -0.39 -12.84 -12.09
N PHE A 20 0.84 -13.35 -12.14
CA PHE A 20 1.11 -14.79 -12.04
C PHE A 20 0.99 -15.28 -10.60
N VAL A 21 1.51 -14.51 -9.64
CA VAL A 21 1.44 -14.82 -8.20
C VAL A 21 0.00 -14.74 -7.67
N GLU A 22 -0.80 -13.78 -8.17
CA GLU A 22 -2.22 -13.66 -7.81
C GLU A 22 -3.09 -14.84 -8.26
N ARG A 23 -2.64 -15.64 -9.21
CA ARG A 23 -3.37 -16.83 -9.73
C ARG A 23 -3.08 -18.10 -8.98
N ASP A 24 -2.10 -18.12 -8.08
CA ASP A 24 -1.77 -19.30 -7.29
C ASP A 24 -2.83 -19.50 -6.18
N PRO A 25 -3.61 -20.62 -6.23
CA PRO A 25 -4.67 -20.88 -5.24
C PRO A 25 -4.13 -21.12 -3.82
N HIS A 26 -2.84 -21.38 -3.67
CA HIS A 26 -2.22 -21.64 -2.37
C HIS A 26 -1.82 -20.36 -1.62
N VAL A 27 -1.85 -19.20 -2.28
CA VAL A 27 -1.43 -17.93 -1.69
C VAL A 27 -2.63 -17.09 -1.32
N SER A 28 -2.67 -16.59 -0.08
CA SER A 28 -3.73 -15.70 0.38
C SER A 28 -3.70 -14.38 -0.39
N VAL A 29 -4.78 -14.09 -1.12
CA VAL A 29 -4.96 -12.83 -1.87
C VAL A 29 -4.74 -11.60 -0.99
N THR A 30 -5.17 -11.65 0.28
CA THR A 30 -5.00 -10.55 1.23
C THR A 30 -3.52 -10.28 1.53
N ARG A 31 -2.70 -11.34 1.73
CA ARG A 31 -1.26 -11.20 1.99
C ARG A 31 -0.53 -10.62 0.79
N ILE A 32 -0.83 -11.13 -0.41
CA ILE A 32 -0.24 -10.61 -1.65
C ILE A 32 -0.59 -9.13 -1.83
N SER A 33 -1.87 -8.78 -1.65
CA SER A 33 -2.33 -7.41 -1.78
C SER A 33 -1.66 -6.48 -0.76
N PHE A 34 -1.48 -6.94 0.48
CA PHE A 34 -0.76 -6.17 1.51
C PHE A 34 0.68 -5.86 1.07
N ILE A 35 1.42 -6.88 0.63
CA ILE A 35 2.81 -6.71 0.14
C ILE A 35 2.84 -5.75 -1.06
N LYS A 36 1.91 -5.92 -2.01
CA LYS A 36 1.80 -5.06 -3.20
C LYS A 36 1.59 -3.59 -2.84
N TYR A 37 0.64 -3.30 -1.97
CA TYR A 37 0.32 -1.92 -1.61
C TYR A 37 1.39 -1.30 -0.71
N SER A 38 2.01 -2.08 0.18
CA SER A 38 3.19 -1.62 0.92
C SER A 38 4.35 -1.26 -0.01
N ALA A 39 4.61 -2.08 -1.02
CA ALA A 39 5.63 -1.78 -2.02
C ALA A 39 5.33 -0.52 -2.84
N ILE A 40 4.05 -0.27 -3.18
CA ILE A 40 3.63 0.95 -3.87
C ILE A 40 3.89 2.19 -3.01
N LEU A 41 3.56 2.14 -1.72
CA LEU A 41 3.80 3.24 -0.79
C LEU A 41 5.30 3.52 -0.60
N LEU A 42 6.11 2.47 -0.44
CA LEU A 42 7.57 2.61 -0.32
C LEU A 42 8.18 3.19 -1.60
N LEU A 43 7.71 2.77 -2.76
CA LEU A 43 8.17 3.30 -4.05
C LEU A 43 7.77 4.77 -4.25
N ALA A 44 6.55 5.14 -3.86
CA ALA A 44 6.08 6.53 -3.89
C ALA A 44 6.93 7.41 -2.96
N GLY A 45 7.22 6.95 -1.75
CA GLY A 45 8.11 7.63 -0.81
C GLY A 45 9.53 7.78 -1.37
N HIS A 46 10.10 6.71 -1.92
CA HIS A 46 11.41 6.74 -2.56
C HIS A 46 11.48 7.79 -3.69
N TRP A 47 10.51 7.78 -4.60
CA TRP A 47 10.50 8.74 -5.71
C TRP A 47 10.29 10.18 -5.22
N SER A 48 9.38 10.40 -4.29
CA SER A 48 9.15 11.73 -3.71
C SER A 48 10.42 12.29 -3.06
N GLY A 49 11.15 11.45 -2.29
CA GLY A 49 12.42 11.85 -1.67
C GLY A 49 13.52 12.11 -2.69
N CYS A 50 13.66 11.24 -3.71
CA CYS A 50 14.64 11.43 -4.78
C CYS A 50 14.37 12.70 -5.60
N LEU A 51 13.10 13.01 -5.87
CA LEU A 51 12.71 14.19 -6.63
C LEU A 51 12.94 15.47 -5.82
N LEU A 52 12.64 15.47 -4.52
CA LEU A 52 12.92 16.60 -3.63
C LEU A 52 14.43 16.87 -3.55
N TRP A 53 15.24 15.83 -3.42
CA TRP A 53 16.70 15.95 -3.45
C TRP A 53 17.21 16.50 -4.79
N TYR A 54 16.66 15.98 -5.88
CA TYR A 54 17.01 16.44 -7.23
C TYR A 54 16.70 17.91 -7.43
N LEU A 55 15.59 18.40 -6.89
CA LEU A 55 15.21 19.80 -6.98
C LEU A 55 16.24 20.72 -6.28
N ALA A 56 16.62 20.40 -5.04
CA ALA A 56 17.65 21.14 -4.33
C ALA A 56 19.00 21.09 -5.05
N LYS A 57 19.33 19.94 -5.68
CA LYS A 57 20.54 19.82 -6.52
C LYS A 57 20.46 20.68 -7.78
N ALA A 58 19.30 20.80 -8.42
CA ALA A 58 19.10 21.65 -9.60
C ALA A 58 19.24 23.14 -9.28
N GLU A 59 18.97 23.51 -8.03
CA GLU A 59 19.20 24.87 -7.48
C GLU A 59 20.60 25.02 -6.83
N GLU A 60 21.53 24.12 -7.17
CA GLU A 60 22.93 24.12 -6.71
C GLU A 60 23.10 24.10 -5.19
N PHE A 61 22.08 23.62 -4.45
CA PHE A 61 22.04 23.62 -2.97
C PHE A 61 22.23 25.05 -2.36
N ASP A 62 21.62 26.04 -3.01
CA ASP A 62 21.63 27.41 -2.53
C ASP A 62 21.09 27.55 -1.10
N GLU A 63 21.44 28.66 -0.41
CA GLU A 63 20.99 28.94 0.97
C GLU A 63 19.46 28.96 1.15
N THR A 64 18.72 29.15 0.06
CA THR A 64 17.26 29.16 0.03
C THR A 64 16.64 27.77 -0.08
N THR A 65 17.46 26.72 -0.22
CA THR A 65 16.94 25.33 -0.34
C THR A 65 16.68 24.68 1.01
N TRP A 66 15.80 23.67 1.00
CA TRP A 66 15.49 22.86 2.18
C TRP A 66 16.74 22.14 2.73
N VAL A 67 17.67 21.74 1.85
CA VAL A 67 18.91 21.03 2.23
C VAL A 67 19.76 21.92 3.12
N TYR A 68 19.98 23.18 2.69
CA TYR A 68 20.76 24.15 3.46
C TYR A 68 20.08 24.47 4.81
N ALA A 69 18.75 24.57 4.81
CA ALA A 69 18.00 24.86 6.03
C ALA A 69 18.04 23.74 7.07
N VAL A 70 18.21 22.49 6.65
CA VAL A 70 18.33 21.33 7.55
C VAL A 70 19.76 21.20 8.07
N ASP A 71 20.73 21.21 7.18
CA ASP A 71 22.16 21.14 7.49
C ASP A 71 22.95 21.64 6.28
N PRO A 72 23.64 22.78 6.37
CA PRO A 72 24.45 23.32 5.27
C PRO A 72 25.50 22.35 4.74
N GLU A 73 25.96 21.41 5.57
CA GLU A 73 26.94 20.40 5.19
C GLU A 73 26.32 19.10 4.69
N LEU A 74 24.98 18.97 4.69
CA LEU A 74 24.29 17.75 4.30
C LEU A 74 24.72 17.25 2.91
N ARG A 75 24.96 18.16 1.97
CA ARG A 75 25.44 17.86 0.62
C ARG A 75 26.82 17.18 0.58
N LEU A 76 27.65 17.38 1.60
CA LEU A 76 29.01 16.82 1.73
C LEU A 76 29.01 15.51 2.53
N GLN A 77 27.90 15.17 3.17
CA GLN A 77 27.74 13.98 3.98
C GLN A 77 27.64 12.71 3.11
N SER A 78 27.65 11.54 3.76
CA SER A 78 27.50 10.27 3.06
C SER A 78 26.19 10.20 2.28
N ILE A 79 26.18 9.50 1.13
CA ILE A 79 24.98 9.28 0.30
C ILE A 79 23.84 8.67 1.13
N PHE A 80 24.16 7.80 2.08
CA PHE A 80 23.17 7.21 2.97
C PHE A 80 22.45 8.28 3.82
N ARG A 81 23.18 9.24 4.39
CA ARG A 81 22.58 10.31 5.19
C ARG A 81 21.71 11.23 4.34
N GLN A 82 22.21 11.63 3.18
CA GLN A 82 21.45 12.43 2.21
C GLN A 82 20.13 11.75 1.82
N TYR A 83 20.21 10.49 1.42
CA TYR A 83 19.05 9.70 1.03
C TYR A 83 18.06 9.49 2.19
N ASN A 84 18.57 9.13 3.37
CA ASN A 84 17.75 8.89 4.55
C ASN A 84 16.98 10.14 4.98
N THR A 85 17.60 11.31 4.92
CA THR A 85 16.95 12.60 5.24
C THR A 85 15.83 12.94 4.25
N ALA A 86 16.08 12.76 2.95
CA ALA A 86 15.07 13.00 1.92
C ALA A 86 13.92 11.96 1.98
N LEU A 87 14.25 10.70 2.21
CA LEU A 87 13.25 9.62 2.37
C LEU A 87 12.40 9.82 3.63
N TYR A 88 13.00 10.25 4.74
CA TYR A 88 12.29 10.57 5.97
C TYR A 88 11.21 11.64 5.71
N TRP A 89 11.57 12.76 5.10
CA TRP A 89 10.59 13.78 4.71
C TRP A 89 9.48 13.22 3.83
N ALA A 90 9.83 12.41 2.84
CA ALA A 90 8.86 11.84 1.92
C ALA A 90 7.86 10.92 2.64
N LEU A 91 8.34 10.07 3.56
CA LEU A 91 7.49 9.17 4.34
C LEU A 91 6.60 9.93 5.34
N VAL A 92 7.15 10.93 6.04
CA VAL A 92 6.37 11.78 6.95
C VAL A 92 5.26 12.54 6.22
N THR A 93 5.54 12.98 4.99
CA THR A 93 4.55 13.65 4.12
C THR A 93 3.53 12.66 3.57
N LEU A 94 3.98 11.50 3.06
CA LEU A 94 3.11 10.45 2.50
C LEU A 94 2.15 9.89 3.55
N THR A 95 2.62 9.71 4.78
CA THR A 95 1.80 9.23 5.91
C THR A 95 0.94 10.32 6.54
N THR A 96 0.97 11.54 6.02
CA THR A 96 0.20 12.70 6.51
C THR A 96 0.52 13.12 7.95
N VAL A 97 1.69 12.74 8.48
CA VAL A 97 2.15 13.13 9.84
C VAL A 97 2.61 14.60 9.84
N GLY A 98 3.52 14.96 8.94
CA GLY A 98 3.94 16.35 8.71
C GLY A 98 4.52 17.04 9.93
N TYR A 99 5.61 16.53 10.53
CA TYR A 99 6.24 17.17 11.69
C TYR A 99 6.71 18.60 11.41
N GLY A 100 7.00 18.95 10.15
CA GLY A 100 7.44 20.30 9.77
C GLY A 100 8.92 20.60 10.08
N ASP A 101 9.67 19.62 10.50
CA ASP A 101 11.11 19.70 10.77
C ASP A 101 11.92 19.83 9.47
N ILE A 102 11.46 19.22 8.40
CA ILE A 102 11.93 19.41 7.03
C ILE A 102 10.79 20.00 6.22
N SER A 103 10.99 21.18 5.67
CA SER A 103 9.96 21.91 4.92
C SER A 103 10.54 22.65 3.71
N PRO A 104 9.76 22.81 2.62
CA PRO A 104 10.18 23.57 1.45
C PRO A 104 10.41 25.04 1.82
N ARG A 105 11.50 25.61 1.35
CA ARG A 105 11.92 26.97 1.70
C ARG A 105 11.61 27.99 0.62
N ASN A 106 11.89 27.65 -0.62
CA ASN A 106 11.71 28.55 -1.75
C ASN A 106 10.39 28.28 -2.51
N PRO A 107 9.94 29.18 -3.39
CA PRO A 107 8.70 29.02 -4.16
C PRO A 107 8.69 27.79 -5.06
N THR A 108 9.82 27.41 -5.65
CA THR A 108 9.96 26.25 -6.54
C THR A 108 9.71 24.97 -5.75
N GLU A 109 10.37 24.83 -4.60
CA GLU A 109 10.18 23.68 -3.69
C GLU A 109 8.73 23.59 -3.18
N ARG A 110 8.13 24.74 -2.84
CA ARG A 110 6.72 24.78 -2.39
C ARG A 110 5.77 24.32 -3.47
N SER A 111 5.94 24.79 -4.69
CA SER A 111 5.11 24.41 -5.84
C SER A 111 5.22 22.91 -6.12
N PHE A 112 6.44 22.38 -6.12
CA PHE A 112 6.71 20.97 -6.27
C PHE A 112 6.07 20.14 -5.15
N THR A 113 6.24 20.57 -3.90
CA THR A 113 5.70 19.87 -2.73
C THR A 113 4.18 19.82 -2.76
N MET A 114 3.50 20.89 -3.20
CA MET A 114 2.03 20.87 -3.37
C MET A 114 1.58 19.78 -4.35
N VAL A 115 2.26 19.63 -5.48
CA VAL A 115 1.95 18.59 -6.47
C VAL A 115 2.16 17.20 -5.88
N ILE A 116 3.30 16.98 -5.20
CA ILE A 116 3.62 15.69 -4.56
C ILE A 116 2.61 15.35 -3.45
N MET A 117 2.18 16.31 -2.65
CA MET A 117 1.17 16.11 -1.61
C MET A 117 -0.17 15.65 -2.20
N LEU A 118 -0.63 16.28 -3.28
CA LEU A 118 -1.86 15.86 -3.96
C LEU A 118 -1.74 14.45 -4.55
N MET A 119 -0.63 14.12 -5.18
CA MET A 119 -0.37 12.78 -5.69
C MET A 119 -0.34 11.73 -4.57
N ASN A 120 0.37 12.02 -3.48
CA ASN A 120 0.47 11.14 -2.32
C ASN A 120 -0.90 10.92 -1.65
N MET A 121 -1.74 11.96 -1.58
CA MET A 121 -3.11 11.85 -1.08
C MET A 121 -3.94 10.87 -1.92
N CYS A 122 -3.87 10.98 -3.25
CA CYS A 122 -4.56 10.06 -4.16
C CYS A 122 -4.08 8.61 -4.00
N ILE A 123 -2.75 8.40 -3.91
CA ILE A 123 -2.16 7.08 -3.72
C ILE A 123 -2.61 6.47 -2.39
N SER A 124 -2.54 7.23 -1.31
CA SER A 124 -2.93 6.78 0.03
C SER A 124 -4.42 6.44 0.11
N ALA A 125 -5.29 7.28 -0.46
CA ALA A 125 -6.73 7.04 -0.52
C ALA A 125 -7.05 5.75 -1.31
N TYR A 126 -6.39 5.53 -2.45
CA TYR A 126 -6.55 4.31 -3.24
C TYR A 126 -6.12 3.06 -2.47
N VAL A 127 -4.96 3.11 -1.80
CA VAL A 127 -4.43 1.98 -1.01
C VAL A 127 -5.37 1.66 0.15
N ILE A 128 -5.75 2.66 0.95
CA ILE A 128 -6.66 2.47 2.10
C ILE A 128 -8.01 1.92 1.63
N GLY A 129 -8.62 2.50 0.60
CA GLY A 129 -9.89 2.05 0.06
C GLY A 129 -9.87 0.60 -0.42
N THR A 130 -8.79 0.22 -1.11
CA THR A 130 -8.63 -1.16 -1.60
C THR A 130 -8.40 -2.15 -0.45
N MET A 131 -7.57 -1.80 0.52
CA MET A 131 -7.32 -2.62 1.70
C MET A 131 -8.59 -2.82 2.53
N THR A 132 -9.36 -1.76 2.78
CA THR A 132 -10.66 -1.83 3.47
C THR A 132 -11.61 -2.76 2.73
N THR A 133 -11.70 -2.65 1.40
CA THR A 133 -12.54 -3.53 0.59
C THR A 133 -12.15 -5.00 0.69
N LEU A 134 -10.85 -5.31 0.71
CA LEU A 134 -10.35 -6.68 0.85
C LEU A 134 -10.70 -7.29 2.21
N ILE A 135 -10.52 -6.53 3.29
CA ILE A 135 -10.86 -6.94 4.65
C ILE A 135 -12.37 -7.18 4.75
N THR A 136 -13.18 -6.21 4.34
CA THR A 136 -14.65 -6.28 4.41
C THR A 136 -15.21 -7.46 3.61
N LYS A 137 -14.68 -7.74 2.41
CA LYS A 137 -15.10 -8.92 1.64
C LYS A 137 -14.78 -10.24 2.34
N GLY A 138 -13.65 -10.32 3.04
CA GLY A 138 -13.28 -11.48 3.85
C GLY A 138 -14.29 -11.71 4.98
N ASP A 139 -14.60 -10.66 5.73
CA ASP A 139 -15.55 -10.70 6.85
C ASP A 139 -16.97 -11.01 6.37
N GLN A 140 -17.41 -10.42 5.26
CA GLN A 140 -18.72 -10.71 4.67
C GLN A 140 -18.87 -12.18 4.26
N LYS A 141 -17.83 -12.80 3.67
CA LYS A 141 -17.88 -14.23 3.35
C LYS A 141 -18.07 -15.11 4.60
N LEU A 142 -17.35 -14.77 5.66
CA LEU A 142 -17.45 -15.48 6.93
C LEU A 142 -18.82 -15.26 7.60
N SER A 143 -19.31 -14.02 7.59
CA SER A 143 -20.64 -13.69 8.11
C SER A 143 -21.74 -14.47 7.39
N ARG A 144 -21.76 -14.42 6.04
CA ARG A 144 -22.73 -15.17 5.23
C ARG A 144 -22.68 -16.67 5.50
N PHE A 145 -21.48 -17.24 5.68
CA PHE A 145 -21.36 -18.65 6.05
C PHE A 145 -22.01 -18.95 7.39
N ARG A 146 -21.75 -18.10 8.41
CA ARG A 146 -22.36 -18.24 9.75
C ARG A 146 -23.89 -18.12 9.70
N ASP A 147 -24.40 -17.15 8.96
CA ASP A 147 -25.84 -16.92 8.80
C ASP A 147 -26.50 -18.09 8.09
N ASN A 148 -25.90 -18.61 7.01
CA ASN A 148 -26.39 -19.77 6.31
C ASN A 148 -26.38 -21.03 7.19
N MET A 149 -25.33 -21.23 7.99
CA MET A 149 -25.26 -22.35 8.93
C MET A 149 -26.32 -22.22 10.02
N ALA A 150 -26.51 -21.04 10.58
CA ALA A 150 -27.54 -20.79 11.59
C ALA A 150 -28.97 -21.02 11.03
N ASN A 151 -29.19 -20.58 9.78
CA ASN A 151 -30.46 -20.82 9.09
C ASN A 151 -30.70 -22.30 8.83
N LEU A 152 -29.67 -23.02 8.37
CA LEU A 152 -29.75 -24.48 8.15
C LEU A 152 -30.07 -25.24 9.45
N ILE A 153 -29.40 -24.91 10.55
CA ILE A 153 -29.65 -25.53 11.85
C ILE A 153 -31.08 -25.26 12.32
N ARG A 154 -31.55 -23.99 12.19
CA ARG A 154 -32.93 -23.63 12.56
C ARG A 154 -33.97 -24.39 11.72
N PHE A 155 -33.72 -24.50 10.40
CA PHE A 155 -34.59 -25.27 9.50
C PHE A 155 -34.65 -26.74 9.88
N MET A 156 -33.49 -27.39 10.06
CA MET A 156 -33.44 -28.83 10.43
C MET A 156 -34.12 -29.12 11.76
N ARG A 157 -33.96 -28.21 12.74
CA ARG A 157 -34.61 -28.33 14.06
C ARG A 157 -36.14 -28.15 13.96
N ARG A 158 -36.63 -27.22 13.15
CA ARG A 158 -38.06 -26.96 12.95
C ARG A 158 -38.77 -28.10 12.26
N HIS A 159 -38.07 -28.83 11.37
CA HIS A 159 -38.62 -29.95 10.60
C HIS A 159 -38.25 -31.33 11.18
N GLU A 160 -37.74 -31.36 12.41
CA GLU A 160 -37.40 -32.61 13.15
C GLU A 160 -36.52 -33.56 12.33
N VAL A 161 -35.57 -33.01 11.55
CA VAL A 161 -34.69 -33.82 10.70
C VAL A 161 -33.84 -34.74 11.57
N PRO A 162 -33.72 -36.05 11.23
CA PRO A 162 -32.91 -37.01 11.99
C PRO A 162 -31.46 -36.56 12.18
N LEU A 163 -30.88 -36.83 13.35
CA LEU A 163 -29.59 -36.31 13.77
C LEU A 163 -28.45 -36.67 12.80
N HIS A 164 -28.46 -37.90 12.23
CA HIS A 164 -27.46 -38.33 11.27
C HIS A 164 -27.48 -37.49 9.97
N ILE A 165 -28.66 -37.07 9.50
CA ILE A 165 -28.81 -36.22 8.33
C ILE A 165 -28.33 -34.80 8.65
N GLN A 166 -28.62 -34.28 9.85
CA GLN A 166 -28.12 -32.98 10.30
C GLN A 166 -26.57 -32.92 10.28
N GLN A 167 -25.92 -33.98 10.80
CA GLN A 167 -24.46 -34.06 10.82
C GLN A 167 -23.87 -34.10 9.41
N HIS A 168 -24.45 -34.91 8.51
CA HIS A 168 -24.00 -34.94 7.11
C HIS A 168 -24.17 -33.60 6.38
N ALA A 169 -25.31 -32.93 6.56
CA ALA A 169 -25.57 -31.63 5.95
C ALA A 169 -24.58 -30.57 6.44
N MET A 170 -24.34 -30.51 7.76
CA MET A 170 -23.36 -29.57 8.33
C MET A 170 -21.94 -29.84 7.83
N ALA A 171 -21.52 -31.11 7.80
CA ALA A 171 -20.22 -31.52 7.29
C ALA A 171 -20.03 -31.08 5.81
N HIS A 172 -21.07 -31.32 4.99
CA HIS A 172 -21.04 -30.92 3.59
C HIS A 172 -20.89 -29.39 3.39
N VAL A 173 -21.64 -28.61 4.16
CA VAL A 173 -21.55 -27.12 4.10
C VAL A 173 -20.19 -26.64 4.57
N HIS A 174 -19.61 -27.24 5.62
CA HIS A 174 -18.24 -26.92 6.06
C HIS A 174 -17.19 -27.26 4.99
N LEU A 175 -17.29 -28.40 4.35
CA LEU A 175 -16.38 -28.81 3.26
C LEU A 175 -16.50 -27.90 2.04
N SER A 176 -17.72 -27.54 1.65
CA SER A 176 -17.97 -26.55 0.58
C SER A 176 -17.32 -25.21 0.85
N PHE A 177 -17.48 -24.68 2.07
CA PHE A 177 -16.88 -23.42 2.46
C PHE A 177 -15.34 -23.50 2.46
N ARG A 178 -14.77 -24.62 2.90
CA ARG A 178 -13.33 -24.84 2.93
C ARG A 178 -12.73 -24.89 1.51
N LYS A 179 -13.45 -25.48 0.55
CA LYS A 179 -13.03 -25.55 -0.86
C LYS A 179 -13.13 -24.20 -1.59
N ALA A 180 -14.04 -23.32 -1.13
CA ALA A 180 -14.25 -21.98 -1.70
C ALA A 180 -13.31 -20.90 -1.11
N LYS A 181 -12.40 -21.27 -0.21
CA LYS A 181 -11.43 -20.40 0.45
C LYS A 181 -10.09 -20.44 -0.26
#